data_b247ad55b5725507194a8350193fa507
#
_entry.id   b247ad55b5725507194a8350193fa507
#
_cell.length_a   1.000
_cell.length_b   1.000
_cell.length_c   1.000
_cell.angle_alpha   90.00
_cell.angle_beta   90.00
_cell.angle_gamma   90.00
#
_symmetry.space_group_name_H-M   'P 1'
#
loop_
_entity.id
_entity.type
_entity.pdbx_description
1 polymer ?
#
loop_
_entity_poly.entity_id
_entity_poly.type
_entity_poly.pdbx_seq_one_letter_code
_entity_poly.pdbx_strand_id
1 'polypeptide(L)'
;IAAADPRARSPYLRRAEIKRTLLVVIAGDRGLAGGYNSNVLKQAAAEEGEVLVLPIGKRSAEYFVHHEVPLFTQEVLLAADVSVGECFQLSRQITEGYRKGEYDAVKICYTRFDSMMTQTAATMEVLPLSIEPTEQQKAEARRSQILYKPSSEEVFSAIIPEYVAGIVYGAVCESCLLYTSPSPRD
;
A
#
# COMPACT_ATOMS: atom_id res chain seq x y z
N ILE A 1 12.56 11.96 10.38
CA ILE A 1 11.93 12.24 11.69
C ILE A 1 12.27 11.11 12.67
N ALA A 2 11.86 9.87 12.44
CA ALA A 2 12.14 8.77 13.37
C ALA A 2 13.63 8.41 13.50
N ALA A 3 14.44 8.65 12.46
CA ALA A 3 15.88 8.50 12.53
C ALA A 3 16.56 9.57 13.40
N ALA A 4 15.89 10.72 13.61
CA ALA A 4 16.40 11.84 14.41
C ALA A 4 16.04 11.77 15.88
N ASP A 5 15.01 11.00 16.25
CA ASP A 5 14.59 10.85 17.65
C ASP A 5 14.40 9.35 18.01
N PRO A 6 15.37 8.74 18.70
CA PRO A 6 15.27 7.34 19.17
C PRO A 6 14.12 7.10 20.15
N ARG A 7 13.50 8.17 20.68
CA ARG A 7 12.35 8.11 21.59
C ARG A 7 11.02 8.28 20.87
N ALA A 8 11.04 8.55 19.56
CA ALA A 8 9.82 8.69 18.78
C ALA A 8 9.07 7.37 18.75
N ARG A 9 8.10 7.23 19.62
CA ARG A 9 7.15 6.10 19.64
C ARG A 9 6.01 6.44 18.70
N SER A 10 6.16 6.07 17.43
CA SER A 10 5.05 6.17 16.49
C SER A 10 4.31 4.83 16.40
N PRO A 11 2.97 4.82 16.41
CA PRO A 11 2.18 3.61 16.19
C PRO A 11 2.43 2.98 14.81
N TYR A 12 3.02 3.70 13.89
CA TYR A 12 3.35 3.26 12.53
C TYR A 12 4.72 2.59 12.39
N LEU A 13 5.49 2.48 13.47
CA LEU A 13 6.76 1.79 13.47
C LEU A 13 6.55 0.29 13.67
N ARG A 14 7.58 -0.49 13.33
CA ARG A 14 7.56 -1.96 13.35
C ARG A 14 6.93 -2.52 14.62
N ARG A 15 5.94 -3.40 14.45
CA ARG A 15 5.35 -4.22 15.51
C ARG A 15 6.16 -5.50 15.69
N ALA A 16 6.14 -6.06 16.90
CA ALA A 16 6.93 -7.25 17.23
C ALA A 16 6.43 -8.50 16.48
N GLU A 17 5.13 -8.60 16.23
CA GLU A 17 4.48 -9.74 15.59
C GLU A 17 3.41 -9.24 14.61
N ILE A 18 3.42 -9.80 13.40
CA ILE A 18 2.41 -9.55 12.37
C ILE A 18 1.49 -10.77 12.33
N LYS A 19 0.23 -10.59 12.72
CA LYS A 19 -0.79 -11.65 12.72
C LYS A 19 -1.75 -11.48 11.56
N ARG A 20 -2.19 -10.24 11.32
CA ARG A 20 -3.14 -9.91 10.26
C ARG A 20 -2.57 -8.83 9.35
N THR A 21 -2.66 -9.05 8.04
CA THR A 21 -2.20 -8.13 7.01
C THR A 21 -3.38 -7.56 6.25
N LEU A 22 -3.43 -6.22 6.10
CA LEU A 22 -4.27 -5.58 5.10
C LEU A 22 -3.54 -5.58 3.77
N LEU A 23 -4.14 -6.21 2.77
CA LEU A 23 -3.58 -6.34 1.44
C LEU A 23 -4.38 -5.49 0.45
N VAL A 24 -3.81 -4.39 -0.03
CA VAL A 24 -4.39 -3.59 -1.11
C VAL A 24 -4.03 -4.26 -2.43
N VAL A 25 -5.01 -4.73 -3.20
CA VAL A 25 -4.76 -5.48 -4.44
C VAL A 25 -5.32 -4.72 -5.62
N ILE A 26 -4.42 -4.28 -6.50
CA ILE A 26 -4.75 -3.48 -7.68
C ILE A 26 -4.76 -4.39 -8.91
N ALA A 27 -5.94 -4.55 -9.52
CA ALA A 27 -6.12 -5.27 -10.79
C ALA A 27 -7.01 -4.45 -11.73
N GLY A 28 -7.08 -4.83 -12.99
CA GLY A 28 -7.88 -4.10 -13.98
C GLY A 28 -9.39 -4.30 -13.80
N ASP A 29 -10.17 -3.41 -14.41
CA ASP A 29 -11.64 -3.49 -14.40
C ASP A 29 -12.18 -4.46 -15.47
N ARG A 30 -11.42 -4.71 -16.53
CA ARG A 30 -11.78 -5.61 -17.63
C ARG A 30 -10.90 -6.85 -17.66
N GLY A 31 -11.43 -7.92 -18.24
CA GLY A 31 -10.66 -9.12 -18.52
C GLY A 31 -9.76 -8.90 -19.73
N LEU A 32 -8.55 -8.42 -19.50
CA LEU A 32 -7.59 -8.25 -20.58
C LEU A 32 -6.79 -9.52 -20.83
N ALA A 33 -6.37 -9.70 -22.10
CA ALA A 33 -5.51 -10.79 -22.52
C ALA A 33 -4.16 -10.78 -21.77
N GLY A 34 -3.65 -11.97 -21.45
CA GLY A 34 -2.37 -12.15 -20.79
C GLY A 34 -2.45 -12.29 -19.27
N GLY A 35 -1.28 -12.45 -18.66
CA GLY A 35 -1.13 -12.75 -17.23
C GLY A 35 -1.32 -11.56 -16.28
N TYR A 36 -1.61 -10.37 -16.80
CA TYR A 36 -1.66 -9.12 -16.01
C TYR A 36 -2.47 -9.27 -14.71
N ASN A 37 -3.79 -9.47 -14.83
CA ASN A 37 -4.64 -9.63 -13.65
C ASN A 37 -4.32 -10.92 -12.88
N SER A 38 -4.12 -12.03 -13.60
CA SER A 38 -3.91 -13.34 -12.97
C SER A 38 -2.61 -13.41 -12.14
N ASN A 39 -1.55 -12.73 -12.58
CA ASN A 39 -0.28 -12.76 -11.88
C ASN A 39 -0.35 -12.00 -10.54
N VAL A 40 -0.92 -10.79 -10.55
CA VAL A 40 -1.07 -10.02 -9.30
C VAL A 40 -2.04 -10.68 -8.33
N LEU A 41 -3.14 -11.27 -8.83
CA LEU A 41 -4.11 -11.98 -8.00
C LEU A 41 -3.53 -13.25 -7.37
N LYS A 42 -2.75 -14.03 -8.14
CA LYS A 42 -2.04 -15.22 -7.62
C LYS A 42 -1.00 -14.82 -6.58
N GLN A 43 -0.26 -13.75 -6.82
CA GLN A 43 0.73 -13.26 -5.85
C GLN A 43 0.05 -12.80 -4.55
N ALA A 44 -1.05 -12.08 -4.66
CA ALA A 44 -1.83 -11.66 -3.50
C ALA A 44 -2.43 -12.86 -2.74
N ALA A 45 -2.91 -13.89 -3.45
CA ALA A 45 -3.44 -15.10 -2.86
C ALA A 45 -2.37 -15.99 -2.19
N ALA A 46 -1.11 -15.80 -2.51
CA ALA A 46 0.02 -16.52 -1.88
C ALA A 46 0.49 -15.86 -0.57
N GLU A 47 -0.10 -14.73 -0.17
CA GLU A 47 0.23 -14.10 1.12
C GLU A 47 -0.17 -15.02 2.28
N GLU A 48 0.77 -15.23 3.20
CA GLU A 48 0.59 -16.12 4.34
C GLU A 48 -0.05 -15.40 5.54
N GLY A 49 -0.78 -16.14 6.36
CA GLY A 49 -1.40 -15.62 7.57
C GLY A 49 -2.85 -15.15 7.39
N GLU A 50 -3.33 -14.37 8.33
CA GLU A 50 -4.67 -13.80 8.28
C GLU A 50 -4.67 -12.54 7.39
N VAL A 51 -5.43 -12.57 6.31
CA VAL A 51 -5.45 -11.52 5.30
C VAL A 51 -6.83 -10.86 5.25
N LEU A 52 -6.82 -9.53 5.23
CA LEU A 52 -7.96 -8.67 4.92
C LEU A 52 -7.66 -7.96 3.60
N VAL A 53 -8.56 -8.02 2.62
CA VAL A 53 -8.27 -7.48 1.28
C VAL A 53 -9.03 -6.19 1.02
N LEU A 54 -8.31 -5.17 0.54
CA LEU A 54 -8.87 -3.96 -0.07
C LEU A 54 -8.70 -4.06 -1.58
N PRO A 55 -9.75 -4.44 -2.33
CA PRO A 55 -9.65 -4.57 -3.77
C PRO A 55 -9.78 -3.21 -4.46
N ILE A 56 -8.87 -2.92 -5.40
CA ILE A 56 -8.96 -1.83 -6.36
C ILE A 56 -9.04 -2.46 -7.77
N GLY A 57 -10.11 -2.14 -8.48
CA GLY A 57 -10.45 -2.75 -9.76
C GLY A 57 -11.43 -3.92 -9.63
N LYS A 58 -12.33 -4.00 -10.60
CA LYS A 58 -13.42 -4.97 -10.62
C LYS A 58 -12.93 -6.42 -10.55
N ARG A 59 -11.84 -6.75 -11.24
CA ARG A 59 -11.28 -8.11 -11.26
C ARG A 59 -10.70 -8.54 -9.92
N SER A 60 -10.14 -7.60 -9.17
CA SER A 60 -9.68 -7.86 -7.81
C SER A 60 -10.86 -8.18 -6.89
N ALA A 61 -11.90 -7.36 -6.92
CA ALA A 61 -13.09 -7.57 -6.10
C ALA A 61 -13.78 -8.91 -6.41
N GLU A 62 -14.04 -9.20 -7.69
CA GLU A 62 -14.65 -10.47 -8.14
C GLU A 62 -13.86 -11.69 -7.68
N TYR A 63 -12.53 -11.63 -7.81
CA TYR A 63 -11.66 -12.74 -7.42
C TYR A 63 -11.76 -13.06 -5.93
N PHE A 64 -11.59 -12.06 -5.06
CA PHE A 64 -11.58 -12.29 -3.62
C PHE A 64 -12.96 -12.59 -3.03
N VAL A 65 -14.03 -12.03 -3.61
CA VAL A 65 -15.41 -12.45 -3.28
C VAL A 65 -15.62 -13.92 -3.62
N HIS A 66 -15.19 -14.37 -4.81
CA HIS A 66 -15.33 -15.76 -5.22
C HIS A 66 -14.55 -16.75 -4.33
N HIS A 67 -13.42 -16.30 -3.78
CA HIS A 67 -12.59 -17.13 -2.88
C HIS A 67 -12.95 -16.94 -1.39
N GLU A 68 -14.04 -16.24 -1.08
CA GLU A 68 -14.55 -16.01 0.28
C GLU A 68 -13.50 -15.35 1.21
N VAL A 69 -12.58 -14.55 0.65
CA VAL A 69 -11.59 -13.81 1.44
C VAL A 69 -12.26 -12.58 2.05
N PRO A 70 -12.02 -12.28 3.34
CA PRO A 70 -12.58 -11.08 3.97
C PRO A 70 -12.15 -9.80 3.26
N LEU A 71 -13.13 -8.95 2.94
CA LEU A 71 -12.89 -7.65 2.31
C LEU A 71 -12.95 -6.52 3.32
N PHE A 72 -12.03 -5.56 3.19
CA PHE A 72 -11.99 -4.33 3.99
C PHE A 72 -13.19 -3.42 3.72
N THR A 73 -13.66 -3.38 2.48
CA THR A 73 -14.85 -2.65 2.06
C THR A 73 -15.66 -3.45 1.06
N GLN A 74 -16.97 -3.24 1.05
CA GLN A 74 -17.87 -3.82 0.05
C GLN A 74 -18.00 -2.92 -1.20
N GLU A 75 -17.50 -1.69 -1.13
CA GLU A 75 -17.47 -0.79 -2.27
C GLU A 75 -16.39 -1.21 -3.26
N VAL A 76 -16.77 -1.33 -4.52
CA VAL A 76 -15.84 -1.66 -5.60
C VAL A 76 -15.30 -0.37 -6.19
N LEU A 77 -14.03 -0.10 -5.91
CA LEU A 77 -13.31 1.01 -6.53
C LEU A 77 -12.82 0.57 -7.91
N LEU A 78 -13.24 1.27 -8.95
CA LEU A 78 -12.78 1.00 -10.31
C LEU A 78 -11.36 1.55 -10.48
N ALA A 79 -10.44 0.71 -10.95
CA ALA A 79 -9.03 1.10 -11.09
C ALA A 79 -8.84 2.27 -12.08
N ALA A 80 -9.69 2.36 -13.11
CA ALA A 80 -9.65 3.44 -14.11
C ALA A 80 -10.14 4.79 -13.59
N ASP A 81 -10.97 4.80 -12.56
CA ASP A 81 -11.66 6.01 -12.07
C ASP A 81 -11.10 6.50 -10.72
N VAL A 82 -10.14 5.77 -10.12
CA VAL A 82 -9.59 6.16 -8.82
C VAL A 82 -8.90 7.51 -8.89
N SER A 83 -9.49 8.47 -8.20
CA SER A 83 -8.97 9.83 -8.06
C SER A 83 -7.97 9.94 -6.90
N VAL A 84 -7.15 11.00 -6.93
CA VAL A 84 -6.27 11.36 -5.80
C VAL A 84 -7.08 11.54 -4.52
N GLY A 85 -8.27 12.16 -4.60
CA GLY A 85 -9.14 12.39 -3.44
C GLY A 85 -9.62 11.09 -2.79
N GLU A 86 -9.99 10.08 -3.60
CA GLU A 86 -10.36 8.76 -3.10
C GLU A 86 -9.18 8.04 -2.45
N CYS A 87 -7.98 8.16 -3.03
CA CYS A 87 -6.77 7.62 -2.41
C CYS A 87 -6.49 8.25 -1.03
N PHE A 88 -6.75 9.55 -0.86
CA PHE A 88 -6.65 10.22 0.44
C PHE A 88 -7.68 9.71 1.45
N GLN A 89 -8.92 9.48 1.03
CA GLN A 89 -9.96 8.93 1.90
C GLN A 89 -9.61 7.50 2.33
N LEU A 90 -9.21 6.65 1.38
CA LEU A 90 -8.76 5.30 1.64
C LEU A 90 -7.56 5.25 2.60
N SER A 91 -6.57 6.10 2.36
CA SER A 91 -5.36 6.13 3.19
C SER A 91 -5.65 6.49 4.64
N ARG A 92 -6.62 7.39 4.87
CA ARG A 92 -7.09 7.73 6.22
C ARG A 92 -7.76 6.53 6.90
N GLN A 93 -8.62 5.81 6.19
CA GLN A 93 -9.25 4.60 6.70
C GLN A 93 -8.22 3.51 7.00
N ILE A 94 -7.26 3.29 6.08
CA ILE A 94 -6.16 2.33 6.24
C ILE A 94 -5.31 2.68 7.46
N THR A 95 -4.88 3.92 7.60
CA THR A 95 -4.02 4.34 8.71
C THR A 95 -4.75 4.35 10.04
N GLU A 96 -6.04 4.65 10.06
CA GLU A 96 -6.88 4.58 11.26
C GLU A 96 -7.09 3.13 11.72
N GLY A 97 -7.44 2.20 10.83
CA GLY A 97 -7.54 0.77 11.13
C GLY A 97 -6.23 0.20 11.66
N TYR A 98 -5.11 0.59 11.05
CA TYR A 98 -3.78 0.22 11.53
C TYR A 98 -3.51 0.72 12.97
N ARG A 99 -3.85 1.98 13.26
CA ARG A 99 -3.71 2.55 14.63
C ARG A 99 -4.59 1.84 15.64
N LYS A 100 -5.81 1.46 15.26
CA LYS A 100 -6.76 0.70 16.10
C LYS A 100 -6.31 -0.75 16.33
N GLY A 101 -5.34 -1.24 15.54
CA GLY A 101 -4.86 -2.62 15.62
C GLY A 101 -5.80 -3.63 14.95
N GLU A 102 -6.60 -3.20 13.98
CA GLU A 102 -7.43 -4.09 13.17
C GLU A 102 -6.57 -5.03 12.30
N TYR A 103 -5.36 -4.59 11.97
CA TYR A 103 -4.30 -5.34 11.30
C TYR A 103 -2.93 -4.81 11.70
N ASP A 104 -1.89 -5.60 11.49
CA ASP A 104 -0.53 -5.35 11.96
C ASP A 104 0.43 -4.95 10.83
N ALA A 105 0.03 -5.19 9.59
CA ALA A 105 0.78 -4.81 8.40
C ALA A 105 -0.15 -4.31 7.29
N VAL A 106 0.38 -3.48 6.41
CA VAL A 106 -0.28 -3.03 5.17
C VAL A 106 0.68 -3.28 4.02
N LYS A 107 0.23 -4.02 3.02
CA LYS A 107 0.97 -4.31 1.79
C LYS A 107 0.13 -3.93 0.57
N ILE A 108 0.79 -3.59 -0.53
CA ILE A 108 0.15 -3.31 -1.82
C ILE A 108 0.64 -4.33 -2.83
N CYS A 109 -0.28 -5.08 -3.45
CA CYS A 109 -0.01 -5.94 -4.60
C CYS A 109 -0.48 -5.21 -5.86
N TYR A 110 0.42 -5.01 -6.80
CA TYR A 110 0.18 -4.27 -8.03
C TYR A 110 1.05 -4.80 -9.15
N THR A 111 0.81 -4.34 -10.38
CA THR A 111 1.68 -4.65 -11.51
C THR A 111 2.65 -3.52 -11.74
N ARG A 112 3.95 -3.81 -11.54
CA ARG A 112 5.04 -2.88 -11.77
C ARG A 112 5.39 -2.83 -13.25
N PHE A 113 5.62 -1.63 -13.74
CA PHE A 113 6.09 -1.38 -15.09
C PHE A 113 7.62 -1.41 -15.15
N ASP A 114 8.19 -2.49 -15.63
CA ASP A 114 9.64 -2.59 -15.84
C ASP A 114 10.04 -2.10 -17.24
N SER A 115 9.24 -2.42 -18.25
CA SER A 115 9.40 -1.95 -19.63
C SER A 115 8.11 -2.21 -20.44
N MET A 116 8.04 -1.71 -21.66
CA MET A 116 6.90 -1.97 -22.56
C MET A 116 6.67 -3.48 -22.82
N MET A 117 7.70 -4.30 -22.68
CA MET A 117 7.64 -5.75 -22.92
C MET A 117 7.58 -6.56 -21.62
N THR A 118 7.91 -5.97 -20.48
CA THR A 118 8.03 -6.68 -19.20
C THR A 118 7.21 -5.97 -18.13
N GLN A 119 6.28 -6.73 -17.56
CA GLN A 119 5.39 -6.28 -16.49
C GLN A 119 5.40 -7.36 -15.43
N THR A 120 5.71 -6.97 -14.21
CA THR A 120 5.90 -7.91 -13.10
C THR A 120 4.93 -7.62 -11.98
N ALA A 121 4.20 -8.64 -11.52
CA ALA A 121 3.46 -8.54 -10.29
C ALA A 121 4.43 -8.30 -9.14
N ALA A 122 4.15 -7.31 -8.32
CA ALA A 122 5.00 -6.89 -7.21
C ALA A 122 4.18 -6.69 -5.94
N THR A 123 4.82 -6.93 -4.80
CA THR A 123 4.26 -6.61 -3.48
C THR A 123 5.17 -5.60 -2.80
N MET A 124 4.58 -4.50 -2.33
CA MET A 124 5.27 -3.45 -1.58
C MET A 124 4.76 -3.42 -0.15
N GLU A 125 5.66 -3.44 0.82
CA GLU A 125 5.33 -3.21 2.22
C GLU A 125 5.19 -1.71 2.46
N VAL A 126 4.05 -1.30 3.05
CA VAL A 126 3.72 0.12 3.32
C VAL A 126 3.78 0.42 4.81
N LEU A 127 3.18 -0.44 5.61
CA LEU A 127 3.21 -0.38 7.07
C LEU A 127 3.48 -1.78 7.63
N PRO A 128 4.22 -1.90 8.72
CA PRO A 128 4.89 -0.84 9.50
C PRO A 128 6.03 -0.18 8.73
N LEU A 129 6.35 1.06 9.09
CA LEU A 129 7.49 1.76 8.54
C LEU A 129 8.78 1.11 9.01
N SER A 130 9.58 0.61 8.08
CA SER A 130 10.94 0.14 8.36
C SER A 130 11.89 1.33 8.26
N ILE A 131 12.35 1.82 9.41
CA ILE A 131 13.33 2.88 9.47
C ILE A 131 14.66 2.26 9.85
N GLU A 132 15.47 1.95 8.86
CA GLU A 132 16.90 1.67 9.08
C GLU A 132 17.68 2.97 8.83
N PRO A 133 18.00 3.74 9.91
CA PRO A 133 18.78 4.94 9.75
C PRO A 133 20.19 4.57 9.32
N THR A 134 20.69 5.21 8.27
CA THR A 134 22.11 5.09 7.89
C THR A 134 23.00 5.60 9.03
N GLU A 135 24.25 5.12 9.11
CA GLU A 135 25.19 5.55 10.15
C GLU A 135 25.41 7.07 10.14
N GLN A 136 25.35 7.71 8.97
CA GLN A 136 25.41 9.16 8.84
C GLN A 136 24.20 9.85 9.47
N GLN A 137 22.99 9.33 9.25
CA GLN A 137 21.77 9.85 9.87
C GLN A 137 21.75 9.65 11.40
N LYS A 138 22.30 8.54 11.90
CA LYS A 138 22.47 8.32 13.33
C LYS A 138 23.46 9.32 13.95
N ALA A 139 24.54 9.65 13.23
CA ALA A 139 25.54 10.62 13.71
C ALA A 139 24.99 12.05 13.72
N GLU A 140 24.22 12.44 12.70
CA GLU A 140 23.53 13.75 12.64
C GLU A 140 22.44 13.86 13.71
N ALA A 141 21.65 12.81 13.92
CA ALA A 141 20.62 12.77 14.94
C ALA A 141 21.16 12.94 16.37
N ARG A 142 22.40 12.45 16.63
CA ARG A 142 23.08 12.66 17.92
C ARG A 142 23.56 14.11 18.10
N ARG A 143 23.79 14.84 17.01
CA ARG A 143 24.28 16.24 17.03
C ARG A 143 23.16 17.26 17.02
N SER A 144 21.99 16.91 16.48
CA SER A 144 20.85 17.81 16.32
C SER A 144 19.73 17.37 17.26
N GLN A 145 19.51 18.12 18.34
CA GLN A 145 18.25 18.03 19.10
C GLN A 145 17.17 18.74 18.27
N ILE A 146 16.54 18.01 17.36
CA ILE A 146 15.40 18.54 16.62
C ILE A 146 14.19 18.44 17.54
N LEU A 147 13.74 19.59 18.03
CA LEU A 147 12.50 19.72 18.79
C LEU A 147 11.34 19.85 17.79
N TYR A 148 10.51 18.82 17.74
CA TYR A 148 9.26 18.88 16.98
C TYR A 148 8.18 19.63 17.78
N LYS A 149 7.57 20.62 17.16
CA LYS A 149 6.36 21.27 17.65
C LYS A 149 5.29 21.18 16.57
N PRO A 150 4.19 20.57 16.79
CA PRO A 150 3.79 19.75 17.94
C PRO A 150 4.63 18.46 18.08
N SER A 151 4.25 17.50 18.91
CA SER A 151 5.02 16.29 19.20
C SER A 151 5.36 15.47 17.94
N SER A 152 6.39 14.62 17.99
CA SER A 152 6.74 13.71 16.89
C SER A 152 5.57 12.80 16.50
N GLU A 153 4.73 12.40 17.44
CA GLU A 153 3.55 11.56 17.20
C GLU A 153 2.48 12.31 16.38
N GLU A 154 2.23 13.59 16.68
CA GLU A 154 1.29 14.41 15.91
C GLU A 154 1.78 14.65 14.48
N VAL A 155 3.10 14.87 14.30
CA VAL A 155 3.72 15.01 12.99
C VAL A 155 3.58 13.72 12.18
N PHE A 156 3.84 12.55 12.77
CA PHE A 156 3.63 11.26 12.11
C PHE A 156 2.16 11.05 11.74
N SER A 157 1.25 11.35 12.66
CA SER A 157 -0.19 11.19 12.44
C SER A 157 -0.72 12.05 11.29
N ALA A 158 -0.08 13.20 11.03
CA ALA A 158 -0.42 14.07 9.92
C ALA A 158 0.20 13.60 8.58
N ILE A 159 1.46 13.17 8.60
CA ILE A 159 2.21 12.87 7.37
C ILE A 159 1.93 11.46 6.82
N ILE A 160 1.76 10.47 7.68
CA ILE A 160 1.63 9.07 7.25
C ILE A 160 0.42 8.82 6.35
N PRO A 161 -0.79 9.35 6.63
CA PRO A 161 -1.92 9.19 5.71
C PRO A 161 -1.63 9.75 4.31
N GLU A 162 -0.94 10.89 4.21
CA GLU A 162 -0.56 11.50 2.93
C GLU A 162 0.48 10.65 2.18
N TYR A 163 1.46 10.13 2.91
CA TYR A 163 2.45 9.20 2.37
C TYR A 163 1.80 7.93 1.81
N VAL A 164 0.90 7.30 2.58
CA VAL A 164 0.16 6.11 2.13
C VAL A 164 -0.70 6.42 0.91
N ALA A 165 -1.39 7.58 0.90
CA ALA A 165 -2.19 8.00 -0.26
C ALA A 165 -1.34 8.14 -1.52
N GLY A 166 -0.16 8.75 -1.40
CA GLY A 166 0.78 8.90 -2.51
C GLY A 166 1.26 7.56 -3.06
N ILE A 167 1.55 6.59 -2.19
CA ILE A 167 1.95 5.24 -2.60
C ILE A 167 0.81 4.50 -3.29
N VAL A 168 -0.40 4.52 -2.72
CA VAL A 168 -1.58 3.88 -3.33
C VAL A 168 -1.86 4.47 -4.70
N TYR A 169 -1.90 5.80 -4.80
CA TYR A 169 -2.12 6.48 -6.08
C TYR A 169 -1.03 6.18 -7.10
N GLY A 170 0.24 6.19 -6.70
CA GLY A 170 1.37 5.83 -7.55
C GLY A 170 1.25 4.40 -8.10
N ALA A 171 0.91 3.44 -7.25
CA ALA A 171 0.71 2.05 -7.64
C ALA A 171 -0.50 1.88 -8.58
N VAL A 172 -1.59 2.63 -8.37
CA VAL A 172 -2.74 2.66 -9.29
C VAL A 172 -2.33 3.23 -10.64
N CYS A 173 -1.65 4.38 -10.66
CA CYS A 173 -1.18 4.99 -11.91
C CYS A 173 -0.24 4.06 -12.68
N GLU A 174 0.72 3.44 -12.00
CA GLU A 174 1.65 2.50 -12.63
C GLU A 174 0.92 1.29 -13.22
N SER A 175 -0.03 0.74 -12.49
CA SER A 175 -0.88 -0.36 -12.98
C SER A 175 -1.81 0.08 -14.12
N CYS A 176 -2.36 1.31 -14.08
CA CYS A 176 -3.27 1.83 -15.12
C CYS A 176 -2.54 2.23 -16.40
N LEU A 177 -1.29 2.72 -16.35
CA LEU A 177 -0.49 3.04 -17.54
C LEU A 177 -0.36 1.84 -18.48
N LEU A 178 -0.34 0.64 -17.91
CA LEU A 178 -0.31 -0.61 -18.67
C LEU A 178 -1.64 -0.96 -19.35
N TYR A 179 -2.73 -0.45 -18.79
CA TYR A 179 -4.09 -0.69 -19.27
C TYR A 179 -4.47 0.20 -20.45
N THR A 180 -3.92 1.40 -20.51
CA THR A 180 -4.22 2.41 -21.54
C THR A 180 -3.23 2.39 -22.69
N SER A 181 -2.15 1.60 -22.63
CA SER A 181 -1.20 1.45 -23.73
C SER A 181 -1.89 0.75 -24.89
N PRO A 182 -1.96 1.35 -26.10
CA PRO A 182 -2.55 0.70 -27.26
C PRO A 182 -1.79 -0.59 -27.55
N SER A 183 -2.54 -1.68 -27.71
CA SER A 183 -1.97 -2.95 -28.15
C SER A 183 -1.31 -2.77 -29.51
N PRO A 184 -0.09 -3.29 -29.74
CA PRO A 184 0.54 -3.24 -31.06
C PRO A 184 -0.21 -4.07 -32.13
N ARG A 185 -1.45 -4.48 -31.86
CA ARG A 185 -2.29 -5.29 -32.72
C ARG A 185 -3.59 -4.61 -33.21
N ASP A 186 -3.74 -3.31 -32.92
CA ASP A 186 -4.83 -2.49 -33.47
C ASP A 186 -4.35 -1.65 -34.65
#